data_ae7806075b1640b98cb0a6a2111aef1c
#
_entry.id   ae7806075b1640b98cb0a6a2111aef1c
#
_cell.length_a   1.000
_cell.length_b   1.000
_cell.length_c   1.000
_cell.angle_alpha   90.00
_cell.angle_beta   90.00
_cell.angle_gamma   90.00
#
_symmetry.space_group_name_H-M   'P 1'
#
loop_
_entity.id
_entity.type
_entity.pdbx_description
1 polymer ?
#
loop_
_entity_poly.entity_id
_entity_poly.type
_entity_poly.pdbx_seq_one_letter_code
_entity_poly.pdbx_strand_id
1 'polypeptide(L)'
;MVLNEQLSNMYQPYFNELIVHLKSDGLVDKVQPSFLLGLNREKEGKVSIGDETWYTQADLKVMIFGKEVHEWGWPKLENGTQLGSDDLVEAYEVFYSENYRDTFFLTDGNSKLSKSPFFRTGFNGLMDGINERLKKVYPGKRAAFLWNEISKLSTMEGRSRKVDDPMIHQCELDYFHVIPQEIELLKPDVVIFLTGFGEPYDRYINENFHIQSTSSVGNISMDDVVKLELEEVPLAYKTHHPGTTTVAGHGLNDAERWNHYNAFLDDIDANFDKIQGLQ
;
A
#
# COMPACT_ATOMS: atom_id res chain seq x y z
N MET A 1 5.86 -20.78 -12.23
CA MET A 1 6.46 -19.82 -11.28
C MET A 1 5.33 -19.34 -10.40
N VAL A 2 5.45 -19.47 -9.10
CA VAL A 2 4.45 -18.94 -8.15
C VAL A 2 4.51 -17.40 -8.15
N LEU A 3 3.44 -16.75 -7.76
CA LEU A 3 3.30 -15.28 -7.85
C LEU A 3 4.37 -14.54 -7.04
N ASN A 4 4.71 -15.07 -5.86
CA ASN A 4 5.77 -14.49 -5.03
C ASN A 4 7.16 -14.53 -5.69
N GLU A 5 7.49 -15.62 -6.41
CA GLU A 5 8.73 -15.67 -7.20
C GLU A 5 8.72 -14.67 -8.36
N GLN A 6 7.55 -14.41 -8.95
CA GLN A 6 7.43 -13.41 -10.02
C GLN A 6 7.71 -12.01 -9.47
N LEU A 7 7.20 -11.68 -8.27
CA LEU A 7 7.48 -10.42 -7.59
C LEU A 7 8.98 -10.26 -7.30
N SER A 8 9.62 -11.24 -6.65
CA SER A 8 11.07 -11.18 -6.34
C SER A 8 11.91 -11.03 -7.61
N ASN A 9 11.62 -11.83 -8.65
CA ASN A 9 12.32 -11.75 -9.93
C ASN A 9 12.12 -10.40 -10.65
N MET A 10 10.96 -9.79 -10.49
CA MET A 10 10.68 -8.46 -11.02
C MET A 10 11.48 -7.39 -10.28
N TYR A 11 11.53 -7.42 -8.95
CA TYR A 11 12.23 -6.40 -8.16
C TYR A 11 13.75 -6.42 -8.36
N GLN A 12 14.36 -7.59 -8.43
CA GLN A 12 15.81 -7.75 -8.36
C GLN A 12 16.60 -6.91 -9.39
N PRO A 13 16.28 -6.94 -10.69
CA PRO A 13 17.02 -6.14 -11.68
C PRO A 13 16.86 -4.64 -11.46
N TYR A 14 15.64 -4.17 -11.21
CA TYR A 14 15.36 -2.75 -10.95
C TYR A 14 16.07 -2.25 -9.70
N PHE A 15 16.03 -3.04 -8.61
CA PHE A 15 16.66 -2.66 -7.34
C PHE A 15 18.19 -2.61 -7.45
N ASN A 16 18.79 -3.54 -8.18
CA ASN A 16 20.24 -3.53 -8.44
C ASN A 16 20.66 -2.28 -9.22
N GLU A 17 19.89 -1.89 -10.22
CA GLU A 17 20.13 -0.68 -11.01
C GLU A 17 19.95 0.57 -10.16
N LEU A 18 18.88 0.68 -9.38
CA LEU A 18 18.66 1.75 -8.42
C LEU A 18 19.86 1.95 -7.48
N ILE A 19 20.36 0.87 -6.88
CA ILE A 19 21.51 0.95 -5.95
C ILE A 19 22.77 1.48 -6.63
N VAL A 20 23.02 1.08 -7.88
CA VAL A 20 24.17 1.58 -8.64
C VAL A 20 24.08 3.10 -8.80
N HIS A 21 22.91 3.61 -9.17
CA HIS A 21 22.69 5.04 -9.37
C HIS A 21 22.69 5.82 -8.05
N LEU A 22 22.01 5.33 -7.01
CA LEU A 22 22.06 5.95 -5.68
C LEU A 22 23.50 6.09 -5.14
N LYS A 23 24.36 5.10 -5.41
CA LYS A 23 25.80 5.16 -5.03
C LYS A 23 26.56 6.18 -5.87
N SER A 24 26.35 6.19 -7.20
CA SER A 24 27.05 7.13 -8.10
C SER A 24 26.72 8.57 -7.77
N ASP A 25 25.48 8.84 -7.36
CA ASP A 25 24.98 10.17 -7.05
C ASP A 25 25.19 10.59 -5.58
N GLY A 26 25.77 9.70 -4.76
CA GLY A 26 26.01 9.95 -3.33
C GLY A 26 24.72 10.05 -2.50
N LEU A 27 23.64 9.39 -2.94
CA LEU A 27 22.33 9.40 -2.31
C LEU A 27 22.06 8.18 -1.43
N VAL A 28 22.84 7.11 -1.54
CA VAL A 28 22.58 5.83 -0.89
C VAL A 28 22.44 5.91 0.63
N ASP A 29 23.18 6.80 1.29
CA ASP A 29 23.11 7.01 2.73
C ASP A 29 22.08 8.09 3.14
N LYS A 30 21.37 8.68 2.18
CA LYS A 30 20.37 9.72 2.41
C LYS A 30 18.95 9.22 2.27
N VAL A 31 18.77 8.01 1.72
CA VAL A 31 17.46 7.42 1.44
C VAL A 31 17.26 6.11 2.20
N GLN A 32 16.02 5.75 2.37
CA GLN A 32 15.59 4.43 2.83
C GLN A 32 14.54 3.90 1.85
N PRO A 33 14.66 2.64 1.40
CA PRO A 33 13.63 2.01 0.57
C PRO A 33 12.45 1.59 1.43
N SER A 34 11.28 1.49 0.81
CA SER A 34 10.12 0.81 1.37
C SER A 34 10.36 -0.70 1.44
N PHE A 35 9.57 -1.39 2.25
CA PHE A 35 9.41 -2.83 2.12
C PHE A 35 8.85 -3.16 0.73
N LEU A 36 9.28 -4.27 0.16
CA LEU A 36 8.80 -4.75 -1.13
C LEU A 36 7.76 -5.85 -0.92
N LEU A 37 6.69 -5.83 -1.71
CA LEU A 37 5.58 -6.76 -1.53
C LEU A 37 6.04 -8.21 -1.62
N GLY A 38 5.63 -9.00 -0.64
CA GLY A 38 5.83 -10.43 -0.57
C GLY A 38 4.57 -11.14 -0.09
N LEU A 39 4.35 -12.36 -0.56
CA LEU A 39 3.11 -13.10 -0.32
C LEU A 39 3.28 -14.32 0.57
N ASN A 40 4.52 -14.73 0.88
CA ASN A 40 4.73 -15.83 1.82
C ASN A 40 4.23 -15.43 3.22
N ARG A 41 3.78 -16.42 3.96
CA ARG A 41 3.31 -16.23 5.33
C ARG A 41 4.06 -17.16 6.28
N GLU A 42 4.38 -16.63 7.43
CA GLU A 42 4.98 -17.41 8.49
C GLU A 42 3.95 -18.35 9.10
N LYS A 43 4.31 -19.63 9.21
CA LYS A 43 3.60 -20.62 10.01
C LYS A 43 4.53 -21.14 11.10
N GLU A 44 4.08 -21.08 12.35
CA GLU A 44 4.80 -21.65 13.51
C GLU A 44 6.24 -21.11 13.71
N GLY A 45 6.45 -19.80 13.48
CA GLY A 45 7.75 -19.16 13.65
C GLY A 45 8.72 -19.39 12.48
N LYS A 46 8.22 -19.85 11.31
CA LYS A 46 9.00 -19.99 10.08
C LYS A 46 8.23 -19.37 8.91
N VAL A 47 8.94 -18.61 8.10
CA VAL A 47 8.39 -18.19 6.81
C VAL A 47 8.17 -19.43 5.95
N SER A 48 6.92 -19.73 5.64
CA SER A 48 6.56 -20.86 4.81
C SER A 48 6.69 -20.44 3.35
N ILE A 49 7.81 -20.80 2.73
CA ILE A 49 8.04 -20.56 1.31
C ILE A 49 6.89 -21.22 0.51
N GLY A 50 6.20 -20.42 -0.32
CA GLY A 50 5.18 -20.88 -1.26
C GLY A 50 3.74 -20.88 -0.74
N ASP A 51 3.42 -20.37 0.46
CA ASP A 51 2.03 -20.21 0.90
C ASP A 51 1.46 -18.84 0.56
N GLU A 52 1.18 -18.64 -0.72
CA GLU A 52 0.51 -17.43 -1.25
C GLU A 52 -1.00 -17.65 -1.49
N THR A 53 -1.54 -18.80 -1.04
CA THR A 53 -2.94 -19.18 -1.30
C THR A 53 -3.94 -18.23 -0.70
N TRP A 54 -3.60 -17.60 0.43
CA TRP A 54 -4.44 -16.59 1.07
C TRP A 54 -4.75 -15.40 0.15
N TYR A 55 -3.82 -15.05 -0.75
CA TYR A 55 -3.98 -13.97 -1.73
C TYR A 55 -4.55 -14.48 -3.06
N THR A 56 -3.96 -15.55 -3.59
CA THR A 56 -4.32 -16.07 -4.92
C THR A 56 -5.73 -16.66 -4.98
N GLN A 57 -6.24 -17.16 -3.86
CA GLN A 57 -7.60 -17.72 -3.73
C GLN A 57 -8.60 -16.75 -3.10
N ALA A 58 -8.22 -15.50 -2.86
CA ALA A 58 -9.15 -14.49 -2.39
C ALA A 58 -10.16 -14.13 -3.48
N ASP A 59 -11.41 -13.94 -3.05
CA ASP A 59 -12.52 -13.50 -3.93
C ASP A 59 -12.50 -11.99 -4.16
N LEU A 60 -11.85 -11.24 -3.26
CA LEU A 60 -11.67 -9.80 -3.32
C LEU A 60 -10.24 -9.46 -2.93
N LYS A 61 -9.52 -8.74 -3.78
CA LYS A 61 -8.15 -8.31 -3.54
C LYS A 61 -8.09 -6.80 -3.37
N VAL A 62 -7.60 -6.35 -2.24
CA VAL A 62 -7.53 -4.94 -1.88
C VAL A 62 -6.11 -4.52 -1.64
N MET A 63 -5.67 -3.43 -2.28
CA MET A 63 -4.39 -2.80 -2.03
C MET A 63 -4.58 -1.40 -1.47
N ILE A 64 -3.94 -1.11 -0.34
CA ILE A 64 -4.05 0.17 0.35
C ILE A 64 -2.70 0.85 0.35
N PHE A 65 -2.61 1.97 -0.35
CA PHE A 65 -1.39 2.76 -0.46
C PHE A 65 -1.27 3.75 0.70
N GLY A 66 -0.12 3.72 1.37
CA GLY A 66 0.42 4.79 2.18
C GLY A 66 1.24 5.77 1.33
N LYS A 67 1.96 6.66 2.02
CA LYS A 67 2.82 7.68 1.41
C LYS A 67 4.19 7.13 1.08
N GLU A 68 5.03 7.10 2.10
CA GLU A 68 6.39 6.58 2.12
C GLU A 68 6.64 5.89 3.46
N VAL A 69 7.66 5.04 3.50
CA VAL A 69 8.09 4.41 4.75
C VAL A 69 8.64 5.46 5.73
N HIS A 70 8.37 5.27 7.03
CA HIS A 70 8.75 6.21 8.07
C HIS A 70 9.55 5.53 9.18
N GLU A 71 10.74 6.10 9.48
CA GLU A 71 11.57 5.74 10.67
C GLU A 71 12.11 4.31 10.76
N TRP A 72 12.16 3.57 9.67
CA TRP A 72 12.75 2.25 9.75
C TRP A 72 14.25 2.20 9.37
N GLY A 73 14.73 3.22 8.65
CA GLY A 73 16.09 3.28 8.14
C GLY A 73 16.31 2.36 6.93
N TRP A 74 17.57 2.20 6.53
CA TRP A 74 17.99 1.17 5.58
C TRP A 74 19.04 0.29 6.27
N PRO A 75 18.63 -0.82 6.88
CA PRO A 75 19.53 -1.67 7.63
C PRO A 75 20.67 -2.19 6.76
N LYS A 76 21.82 -2.39 7.40
CA LYS A 76 23.01 -2.98 6.78
C LYS A 76 23.23 -4.36 7.37
N LEU A 77 23.68 -5.29 6.55
CA LEU A 77 24.19 -6.58 7.00
C LEU A 77 25.46 -6.39 7.84
N GLU A 78 25.89 -7.42 8.55
CA GLU A 78 27.10 -7.39 9.41
C GLU A 78 28.37 -6.95 8.65
N ASN A 79 28.46 -7.25 7.36
CA ASN A 79 29.56 -6.83 6.49
C ASN A 79 29.46 -5.37 6.00
N GLY A 80 28.46 -4.60 6.47
CA GLY A 80 28.22 -3.22 6.08
C GLY A 80 27.46 -3.03 4.75
N THR A 81 27.08 -4.12 4.06
CA THR A 81 26.25 -4.07 2.85
C THR A 81 24.80 -3.76 3.24
N GLN A 82 24.16 -2.85 2.53
CA GLN A 82 22.72 -2.58 2.71
C GLN A 82 21.90 -3.77 2.25
N LEU A 83 20.69 -3.92 2.85
CA LEU A 83 19.74 -4.95 2.45
C LEU A 83 19.39 -4.85 0.95
N GLY A 84 19.28 -5.99 0.30
CA GLY A 84 18.86 -6.10 -1.09
C GLY A 84 17.35 -6.23 -1.24
N SER A 85 16.86 -6.42 -2.48
CA SER A 85 15.44 -6.58 -2.78
C SER A 85 14.82 -7.76 -2.05
N ASP A 86 15.50 -8.91 -2.02
CA ASP A 86 14.98 -10.13 -1.38
C ASP A 86 14.85 -9.94 0.13
N ASP A 87 15.82 -9.24 0.76
CA ASP A 87 15.74 -8.91 2.19
C ASP A 87 14.55 -7.98 2.49
N LEU A 88 14.22 -7.06 1.58
CA LEU A 88 13.07 -6.15 1.72
C LEU A 88 11.74 -6.87 1.53
N VAL A 89 11.69 -7.86 0.65
CA VAL A 89 10.53 -8.76 0.48
C VAL A 89 10.35 -9.61 1.75
N GLU A 90 11.41 -10.24 2.25
CA GLU A 90 11.35 -11.01 3.50
C GLU A 90 10.93 -10.15 4.69
N ALA A 91 11.45 -8.91 4.79
CA ALA A 91 11.05 -7.98 5.83
C ALA A 91 9.55 -7.64 5.78
N TYR A 92 8.97 -7.48 4.57
CA TYR A 92 7.53 -7.31 4.41
C TYR A 92 6.76 -8.55 4.88
N GLU A 93 7.18 -9.73 4.47
CA GLU A 93 6.52 -11.00 4.81
C GLU A 93 6.54 -11.30 6.31
N VAL A 94 7.68 -11.09 6.97
CA VAL A 94 7.83 -11.23 8.42
C VAL A 94 6.95 -10.22 9.14
N PHE A 95 7.04 -8.94 8.76
CA PHE A 95 6.24 -7.87 9.35
C PHE A 95 4.74 -8.13 9.20
N TYR A 96 4.31 -8.57 8.01
CA TYR A 96 2.92 -8.91 7.75
C TYR A 96 2.47 -10.12 8.60
N SER A 97 3.26 -11.19 8.62
CA SER A 97 2.96 -12.41 9.34
C SER A 97 2.89 -12.20 10.86
N GLU A 98 3.76 -11.36 11.42
CA GLU A 98 3.76 -11.03 12.84
C GLU A 98 2.54 -10.23 13.28
N ASN A 99 2.00 -9.38 12.39
CA ASN A 99 0.94 -8.44 12.71
C ASN A 99 -0.43 -8.88 12.16
N TYR A 100 -0.48 -9.71 11.09
CA TYR A 100 -1.68 -10.08 10.36
C TYR A 100 -1.71 -11.56 10.04
N ARG A 101 -1.81 -12.43 11.09
CA ARG A 101 -1.72 -13.90 10.96
C ARG A 101 -2.86 -14.52 10.17
N ASP A 102 -4.06 -13.92 10.24
CA ASP A 102 -5.25 -14.35 9.50
C ASP A 102 -5.75 -13.19 8.62
N THR A 103 -5.26 -13.16 7.39
CA THR A 103 -5.59 -12.09 6.44
C THR A 103 -6.96 -12.20 5.81
N PHE A 104 -7.65 -13.30 5.99
CA PHE A 104 -9.04 -13.43 5.53
C PHE A 104 -10.05 -12.85 6.54
N PHE A 105 -9.71 -12.88 7.83
CA PHE A 105 -10.59 -12.39 8.89
C PHE A 105 -9.73 -11.87 10.05
N LEU A 106 -9.32 -10.64 9.99
CA LEU A 106 -8.69 -9.99 11.15
C LEU A 106 -9.78 -9.69 12.17
N THR A 107 -9.69 -10.35 13.29
CA THR A 107 -10.75 -10.35 14.29
C THR A 107 -10.46 -9.54 15.53
N ASP A 108 -9.21 -9.08 15.75
CA ASP A 108 -8.91 -8.59 17.09
C ASP A 108 -8.16 -7.24 17.21
N GLY A 109 -7.86 -6.55 16.12
CA GLY A 109 -7.30 -5.18 16.21
C GLY A 109 -6.08 -5.00 17.14
N ASN A 110 -5.51 -6.12 17.64
CA ASN A 110 -4.43 -6.17 18.62
C ASN A 110 -3.03 -6.17 17.98
N SER A 111 -2.91 -5.57 16.79
CA SER A 111 -1.60 -5.43 16.17
C SER A 111 -0.72 -4.49 17.01
N LYS A 112 0.55 -4.86 17.16
CA LYS A 112 1.58 -4.00 17.78
C LYS A 112 1.74 -2.64 17.08
N LEU A 113 1.20 -2.51 15.89
CA LEU A 113 1.15 -1.31 15.05
C LEU A 113 0.06 -0.31 15.46
N SER A 114 -0.62 -0.54 16.58
CA SER A 114 -1.72 0.30 17.08
C SER A 114 -1.36 1.79 17.27
N LYS A 115 -0.08 2.15 17.25
CA LYS A 115 0.37 3.54 17.39
C LYS A 115 0.42 4.31 16.06
N SER A 116 0.61 3.63 14.92
CA SER A 116 0.62 4.29 13.62
C SER A 116 -0.81 4.59 13.16
N PRO A 117 -1.15 5.86 12.86
CA PRO A 117 -2.46 6.18 12.31
C PRO A 117 -2.76 5.43 11.01
N PHE A 118 -1.74 5.22 10.15
CA PHE A 118 -1.89 4.46 8.92
C PHE A 118 -2.38 3.04 9.20
N PHE A 119 -1.71 2.31 10.07
CA PHE A 119 -2.11 0.93 10.35
C PHE A 119 -3.37 0.85 11.21
N ARG A 120 -3.47 1.64 12.28
CA ARG A 120 -4.61 1.57 13.21
C ARG A 120 -5.94 1.98 12.55
N THR A 121 -6.01 3.19 12.03
CA THR A 121 -7.26 3.77 11.51
C THR A 121 -7.39 3.53 10.00
N GLY A 122 -6.29 3.62 9.27
CA GLY A 122 -6.25 3.39 7.83
C GLY A 122 -6.39 1.92 7.49
N PHE A 123 -5.29 1.18 7.50
CA PHE A 123 -5.25 -0.19 7.00
C PHE A 123 -6.21 -1.14 7.76
N ASN A 124 -6.08 -1.22 9.09
CA ASN A 124 -6.94 -2.12 9.90
C ASN A 124 -8.41 -1.72 9.82
N GLY A 125 -8.69 -0.42 9.97
CA GLY A 125 -10.07 0.05 9.95
C GLY A 125 -10.77 -0.17 8.61
N LEU A 126 -10.07 0.04 7.50
CA LEU A 126 -10.62 -0.24 6.17
C LEU A 126 -10.79 -1.73 5.93
N MET A 127 -9.84 -2.54 6.38
CA MET A 127 -9.90 -3.98 6.29
C MET A 127 -11.13 -4.54 7.03
N ASP A 128 -11.35 -4.09 8.28
CA ASP A 128 -12.53 -4.45 9.06
C ASP A 128 -13.82 -4.00 8.35
N GLY A 129 -13.86 -2.75 7.88
CA GLY A 129 -15.02 -2.19 7.20
C GLY A 129 -15.39 -2.91 5.90
N ILE A 130 -14.40 -3.33 5.11
CA ILE A 130 -14.61 -4.11 3.87
C ILE A 130 -15.07 -5.54 4.21
N ASN A 131 -14.41 -6.19 5.18
CA ASN A 131 -14.76 -7.56 5.59
C ASN A 131 -16.18 -7.65 6.16
N GLU A 132 -16.61 -6.67 6.97
CA GLU A 132 -17.98 -6.62 7.49
C GLU A 132 -19.02 -6.54 6.37
N ARG A 133 -18.78 -5.68 5.36
CA ARG A 133 -19.67 -5.51 4.21
C ARG A 133 -19.68 -6.76 3.33
N LEU A 134 -18.49 -7.29 3.01
CA LEU A 134 -18.35 -8.51 2.21
C LEU A 134 -19.10 -9.68 2.86
N LYS A 135 -18.88 -9.89 4.15
CA LYS A 135 -19.57 -10.96 4.91
C LYS A 135 -21.09 -10.82 4.92
N LYS A 136 -21.59 -9.58 4.93
CA LYS A 136 -23.03 -9.30 4.92
C LYS A 136 -23.67 -9.60 3.56
N VAL A 137 -22.99 -9.22 2.46
CA VAL A 137 -23.54 -9.34 1.10
C VAL A 137 -23.21 -10.70 0.48
N TYR A 138 -21.99 -11.21 0.71
CA TYR A 138 -21.49 -12.46 0.15
C TYR A 138 -20.93 -13.38 1.25
N PRO A 139 -21.79 -14.01 2.07
CA PRO A 139 -21.34 -14.91 3.12
C PRO A 139 -20.45 -16.04 2.59
N GLY A 140 -19.25 -16.20 3.17
CA GLY A 140 -18.29 -17.22 2.75
C GLY A 140 -17.24 -16.75 1.74
N LYS A 141 -17.42 -15.60 1.12
CA LYS A 141 -16.38 -14.96 0.30
C LYS A 141 -15.30 -14.33 1.18
N ARG A 142 -14.07 -14.26 0.66
CA ARG A 142 -12.88 -13.86 1.40
C ARG A 142 -12.16 -12.72 0.69
N ALA A 143 -11.73 -11.72 1.46
CA ALA A 143 -10.88 -10.65 0.96
C ALA A 143 -9.42 -10.86 1.40
N ALA A 144 -8.48 -10.50 0.54
CA ALA A 144 -7.07 -10.37 0.85
C ALA A 144 -6.65 -8.90 0.77
N PHE A 145 -5.78 -8.50 1.68
CA PHE A 145 -5.35 -7.11 1.80
C PHE A 145 -3.83 -7.02 1.72
N LEU A 146 -3.34 -6.04 0.99
CA LEU A 146 -1.94 -5.64 0.97
C LEU A 146 -1.85 -4.16 1.29
N TRP A 147 -0.86 -3.75 2.11
CA TRP A 147 -0.48 -2.34 2.10
C TRP A 147 0.70 -2.16 1.15
N ASN A 148 0.80 -0.98 0.60
CA ASN A 148 1.89 -0.58 -0.28
C ASN A 148 2.24 0.89 -0.02
N GLU A 149 3.41 1.34 -0.44
CA GLU A 149 3.81 2.74 -0.42
C GLU A 149 3.82 3.29 -1.85
N ILE A 150 3.22 4.48 -2.03
CA ILE A 150 3.18 5.13 -3.35
C ILE A 150 4.55 5.70 -3.75
N SER A 151 5.39 6.04 -2.78
CA SER A 151 6.81 6.33 -2.98
C SER A 151 7.63 5.18 -2.41
N LYS A 152 8.47 4.58 -3.23
CA LYS A 152 9.31 3.44 -2.86
C LYS A 152 10.61 3.87 -2.16
N LEU A 153 10.92 5.15 -2.22
CA LEU A 153 12.04 5.75 -1.51
C LEU A 153 11.53 6.85 -0.57
N SER A 154 12.19 7.00 0.58
CA SER A 154 12.02 8.16 1.44
C SER A 154 13.36 8.71 1.90
N THR A 155 13.39 9.98 2.31
CA THR A 155 14.62 10.59 2.83
C THR A 155 14.84 10.22 4.28
N MET A 156 16.10 10.11 4.70
CA MET A 156 16.47 9.90 6.10
C MET A 156 16.61 11.21 6.88
N GLU A 157 16.54 12.36 6.21
CA GLU A 157 16.73 13.67 6.80
C GLU A 157 15.41 14.37 7.15
N GLY A 158 15.35 14.96 8.34
CA GLY A 158 14.26 15.83 8.79
C GLY A 158 13.03 15.14 9.39
N ARG A 159 12.10 15.96 9.88
CA ARG A 159 10.85 15.51 10.52
C ARG A 159 9.73 15.15 9.51
N SER A 160 9.81 15.75 8.35
CA SER A 160 8.90 15.51 7.23
C SER A 160 9.69 14.75 6.18
N ARG A 161 9.64 13.46 6.19
CA ARG A 161 10.44 12.57 5.34
C ARG A 161 9.88 12.43 3.92
N LYS A 162 9.14 13.45 3.49
CA LYS A 162 8.66 13.56 2.13
C LYS A 162 9.84 13.49 1.16
N VAL A 163 9.69 12.75 0.10
CA VAL A 163 10.58 12.82 -1.03
C VAL A 163 10.26 14.07 -1.84
N ASP A 164 10.64 15.23 -1.29
CA ASP A 164 10.58 16.51 -1.99
C ASP A 164 11.87 16.75 -2.82
N ASP A 165 12.88 15.86 -2.70
CA ASP A 165 14.11 15.96 -3.47
C ASP A 165 13.85 15.45 -4.91
N PRO A 166 13.90 16.34 -5.93
CA PRO A 166 13.64 15.94 -7.31
C PRO A 166 14.63 14.87 -7.83
N MET A 167 15.86 14.84 -7.31
CA MET A 167 16.86 13.85 -7.72
C MET A 167 16.50 12.45 -7.21
N ILE A 168 16.02 12.33 -5.97
CA ILE A 168 15.58 11.06 -5.39
C ILE A 168 14.34 10.55 -6.13
N HIS A 169 13.38 11.44 -6.35
CA HIS A 169 12.17 11.10 -7.11
C HIS A 169 12.51 10.65 -8.53
N GLN A 170 13.37 11.38 -9.23
CA GLN A 170 13.77 11.02 -10.58
C GLN A 170 14.52 9.68 -10.60
N CYS A 171 15.36 9.43 -9.62
CA CYS A 171 16.08 8.16 -9.48
C CYS A 171 15.11 6.98 -9.25
N GLU A 172 14.07 7.17 -8.43
CA GLU A 172 13.01 6.17 -8.26
C GLU A 172 12.29 5.90 -9.59
N LEU A 173 11.89 6.97 -10.28
CA LEU A 173 11.15 6.88 -11.53
C LEU A 173 11.95 6.21 -12.66
N ASP A 174 13.23 6.55 -12.78
CA ASP A 174 14.10 6.03 -13.85
C ASP A 174 14.55 4.58 -13.61
N TYR A 175 14.75 4.18 -12.35
CA TYR A 175 15.41 2.91 -12.03
C TYR A 175 14.59 1.98 -11.16
N PHE A 176 13.51 2.45 -10.51
CA PHE A 176 12.68 1.62 -9.63
C PHE A 176 11.19 1.88 -9.77
N HIS A 177 10.72 2.15 -10.96
CA HIS A 177 9.30 2.35 -11.28
C HIS A 177 8.57 1.02 -11.35
N VAL A 178 8.32 0.38 -10.20
CA VAL A 178 7.82 -1.01 -10.08
C VAL A 178 6.33 -1.14 -9.79
N ILE A 179 5.65 -0.06 -9.38
CA ILE A 179 4.21 -0.11 -9.02
C ILE A 179 3.32 -0.60 -10.16
N PRO A 180 3.50 -0.17 -11.44
CA PRO A 180 2.70 -0.69 -12.53
C PRO A 180 2.82 -2.21 -12.68
N GLN A 181 4.04 -2.77 -12.52
CA GLN A 181 4.27 -4.20 -12.58
C GLN A 181 3.68 -4.94 -11.37
N GLU A 182 3.72 -4.33 -10.17
CA GLU A 182 3.04 -4.86 -8.98
C GLU A 182 1.53 -5.00 -9.23
N ILE A 183 0.91 -3.97 -9.82
CA ILE A 183 -0.53 -3.97 -10.15
C ILE A 183 -0.84 -5.04 -11.21
N GLU A 184 -0.02 -5.13 -12.26
CA GLU A 184 -0.19 -6.14 -13.32
C GLU A 184 -0.10 -7.58 -12.78
N LEU A 185 0.84 -7.85 -11.87
CA LEU A 185 1.04 -9.17 -11.27
C LEU A 185 -0.04 -9.50 -10.24
N LEU A 186 -0.35 -8.57 -9.35
CA LEU A 186 -1.22 -8.79 -8.19
C LEU A 186 -2.71 -8.63 -8.53
N LYS A 187 -3.04 -7.84 -9.53
CA LYS A 187 -4.41 -7.60 -10.02
C LYS A 187 -5.39 -7.29 -8.87
N PRO A 188 -5.17 -6.22 -8.11
CA PRO A 188 -6.11 -5.82 -7.09
C PRO A 188 -7.45 -5.42 -7.71
N ASP A 189 -8.55 -5.78 -7.05
CA ASP A 189 -9.91 -5.37 -7.43
C ASP A 189 -10.24 -3.97 -6.93
N VAL A 190 -9.64 -3.60 -5.78
CA VAL A 190 -9.82 -2.31 -5.13
C VAL A 190 -8.47 -1.72 -4.75
N VAL A 191 -8.25 -0.46 -5.10
CA VAL A 191 -7.10 0.32 -4.64
C VAL A 191 -7.59 1.52 -3.83
N ILE A 192 -6.96 1.75 -2.67
CA ILE A 192 -7.28 2.88 -1.80
C ILE A 192 -6.00 3.66 -1.51
N PHE A 193 -5.97 4.93 -1.91
CA PHE A 193 -4.86 5.83 -1.64
C PHE A 193 -5.13 6.64 -0.36
N LEU A 194 -4.42 6.33 0.71
CA LEU A 194 -4.41 7.08 1.97
C LEU A 194 -3.26 8.11 1.95
N THR A 195 -3.09 8.80 0.85
CA THR A 195 -1.96 9.70 0.59
C THR A 195 -2.27 11.16 0.88
N GLY A 196 -3.56 11.50 0.98
CA GLY A 196 -4.00 12.90 1.01
C GLY A 196 -4.01 13.51 -0.39
N PHE A 197 -4.11 14.82 -0.45
CA PHE A 197 -4.20 15.61 -1.67
C PHE A 197 -3.00 16.54 -1.79
N GLY A 198 -2.55 16.77 -3.03
CA GLY A 198 -1.42 17.62 -3.35
C GLY A 198 -0.08 16.89 -3.51
N GLU A 199 0.91 17.67 -3.89
CA GLU A 199 2.27 17.20 -4.16
C GLU A 199 2.98 16.72 -2.86
N PRO A 200 3.89 15.76 -2.99
CA PRO A 200 4.30 15.06 -4.22
C PRO A 200 3.43 13.85 -4.60
N TYR A 201 2.48 13.45 -3.77
CA TYR A 201 1.78 12.16 -3.90
C TYR A 201 0.81 12.11 -5.09
N ASP A 202 0.22 13.25 -5.46
CA ASP A 202 -0.65 13.31 -6.66
C ASP A 202 0.17 13.02 -7.91
N ARG A 203 1.39 13.52 -7.98
CA ARG A 203 2.33 13.21 -9.06
C ARG A 203 2.67 11.72 -9.10
N TYR A 204 3.02 11.10 -7.96
CA TYR A 204 3.29 9.66 -7.89
C TYR A 204 2.10 8.82 -8.35
N ILE A 205 0.86 9.19 -7.98
CA ILE A 205 -0.32 8.49 -8.45
C ILE A 205 -0.47 8.62 -9.96
N ASN A 206 -0.32 9.84 -10.52
CA ASN A 206 -0.42 10.08 -11.95
C ASN A 206 0.67 9.40 -12.79
N GLU A 207 1.86 9.18 -12.22
CA GLU A 207 2.97 8.50 -12.89
C GLU A 207 2.80 6.98 -12.89
N ASN A 208 2.10 6.43 -11.91
CA ASN A 208 1.94 4.98 -11.75
C ASN A 208 0.60 4.44 -12.28
N PHE A 209 -0.41 5.31 -12.51
CA PHE A 209 -1.76 4.89 -12.89
C PHE A 209 -2.34 5.77 -14.00
N HIS A 210 -3.08 5.15 -14.92
CA HIS A 210 -3.81 5.87 -15.97
C HIS A 210 -5.19 6.30 -15.47
N ILE A 211 -5.28 7.53 -14.98
CA ILE A 211 -6.54 8.11 -14.50
C ILE A 211 -7.36 8.60 -15.70
N GLN A 212 -8.49 7.93 -15.96
CA GLN A 212 -9.42 8.31 -17.05
C GLN A 212 -10.36 9.43 -16.63
N SER A 213 -10.88 9.34 -15.41
CA SER A 213 -11.75 10.37 -14.84
C SER A 213 -11.75 10.36 -13.31
N THR A 214 -12.32 11.40 -12.73
CA THR A 214 -12.52 11.52 -11.28
C THR A 214 -13.96 11.91 -10.98
N SER A 215 -14.51 11.43 -9.85
CA SER A 215 -15.86 11.76 -9.43
C SER A 215 -16.01 11.83 -7.91
N SER A 216 -17.06 12.49 -7.44
CA SER A 216 -17.42 12.53 -6.02
C SER A 216 -17.94 11.18 -5.56
N VAL A 217 -17.84 10.91 -4.27
CA VAL A 217 -18.38 9.72 -3.61
C VAL A 217 -19.53 10.17 -2.70
N GLY A 218 -20.75 9.78 -3.03
CA GLY A 218 -21.93 10.23 -2.31
C GLY A 218 -22.03 11.75 -2.27
N ASN A 219 -22.20 12.31 -1.06
CA ASN A 219 -22.29 13.75 -0.83
C ASN A 219 -20.97 14.34 -0.27
N ILE A 220 -19.86 13.61 -0.33
CA ILE A 220 -18.57 14.07 0.17
C ILE A 220 -17.89 14.94 -0.89
N SER A 221 -17.21 15.99 -0.45
CA SER A 221 -16.40 16.85 -1.33
C SER A 221 -15.27 16.02 -1.97
N MET A 222 -14.95 16.33 -3.24
CA MET A 222 -13.79 15.74 -3.91
C MET A 222 -12.45 16.17 -3.31
N ASP A 223 -12.43 17.22 -2.48
CA ASP A 223 -11.27 17.61 -1.70
C ASP A 223 -11.03 16.68 -0.49
N ASP A 224 -12.02 15.88 -0.11
CA ASP A 224 -11.95 14.96 1.02
C ASP A 224 -11.92 13.49 0.58
N VAL A 225 -12.74 13.12 -0.41
CA VAL A 225 -12.79 11.78 -1.00
C VAL A 225 -13.05 11.89 -2.49
N VAL A 226 -12.22 11.25 -3.27
CA VAL A 226 -12.41 11.15 -4.72
C VAL A 226 -12.39 9.69 -5.16
N LYS A 227 -13.33 9.31 -6.02
CA LYS A 227 -13.28 8.08 -6.80
C LYS A 227 -12.46 8.33 -8.06
N LEU A 228 -11.49 7.47 -8.30
CA LEU A 228 -10.64 7.48 -9.49
C LEU A 228 -11.11 6.38 -10.43
N GLU A 229 -11.33 6.70 -11.68
CA GLU A 229 -11.52 5.70 -12.74
C GLU A 229 -10.15 5.39 -13.35
N LEU A 230 -9.61 4.23 -12.97
CA LEU A 230 -8.30 3.76 -13.41
C LEU A 230 -8.47 2.72 -14.52
N GLU A 231 -7.53 2.69 -15.47
CA GLU A 231 -7.53 1.66 -16.51
C GLU A 231 -7.19 0.28 -15.94
N GLU A 232 -6.30 0.23 -14.92
CA GLU A 232 -5.70 -0.98 -14.39
C GLU A 232 -6.53 -1.66 -13.29
N VAL A 233 -7.44 -0.92 -12.64
CA VAL A 233 -8.12 -1.38 -11.42
C VAL A 233 -9.61 -1.08 -11.47
N PRO A 234 -10.50 -2.06 -11.17
CA PRO A 234 -11.95 -1.87 -11.22
C PRO A 234 -12.48 -0.76 -10.33
N LEU A 235 -11.95 -0.62 -9.12
CA LEU A 235 -12.40 0.37 -8.13
C LEU A 235 -11.20 1.05 -7.48
N ALA A 236 -11.15 2.38 -7.52
CA ALA A 236 -10.09 3.13 -6.87
C ALA A 236 -10.62 4.39 -6.15
N TYR A 237 -10.04 4.65 -4.98
CA TYR A 237 -10.42 5.79 -4.13
C TYR A 237 -9.20 6.46 -3.55
N LYS A 238 -9.31 7.77 -3.33
CA LYS A 238 -8.27 8.56 -2.68
C LYS A 238 -8.90 9.42 -1.60
N THR A 239 -8.22 9.51 -0.45
CA THR A 239 -8.64 10.32 0.68
C THR A 239 -7.44 10.77 1.51
N HIS A 240 -7.71 11.53 2.55
CA HIS A 240 -6.69 12.05 3.46
C HIS A 240 -5.92 10.93 4.16
N HIS A 241 -4.62 11.17 4.37
CA HIS A 241 -3.80 10.26 5.17
C HIS A 241 -4.35 10.19 6.61
N PRO A 242 -4.41 9.00 7.23
CA PRO A 242 -4.99 8.81 8.56
C PRO A 242 -4.34 9.66 9.68
N GLY A 243 -3.09 10.08 9.50
CA GLY A 243 -2.39 11.00 10.39
C GLY A 243 -2.69 12.48 10.16
N THR A 244 -3.49 12.83 9.14
CA THR A 244 -3.86 14.23 8.88
C THR A 244 -4.84 14.71 9.95
N THR A 245 -4.52 15.83 10.59
CA THR A 245 -5.34 16.42 11.67
C THR A 245 -6.01 17.72 11.26
N THR A 246 -5.64 18.28 10.10
CA THR A 246 -6.18 19.55 9.61
C THR A 246 -6.35 19.50 8.10
N VAL A 247 -7.51 19.92 7.61
CA VAL A 247 -7.87 19.98 6.20
C VAL A 247 -8.54 21.32 5.92
N ALA A 248 -8.12 22.04 4.90
CA ALA A 248 -8.71 23.32 4.48
C ALA A 248 -8.91 24.33 5.63
N GLY A 249 -8.00 24.32 6.62
CA GLY A 249 -8.04 25.24 7.75
C GLY A 249 -8.91 24.82 8.93
N HIS A 250 -9.54 23.65 8.89
CA HIS A 250 -10.27 23.05 10.01
C HIS A 250 -9.68 21.70 10.42
N GLY A 251 -9.92 21.27 11.65
CA GLY A 251 -9.43 19.98 12.14
C GLY A 251 -10.21 18.82 11.51
N LEU A 252 -9.49 17.76 11.11
CA LEU A 252 -10.08 16.48 10.69
C LEU A 252 -10.05 15.53 11.90
N ASN A 253 -11.19 15.36 12.54
CA ASN A 253 -11.34 14.44 13.67
C ASN A 253 -11.68 13.00 13.19
N ASP A 254 -11.68 12.04 14.13
CA ASP A 254 -11.93 10.64 13.79
C ASP A 254 -13.35 10.39 13.27
N ALA A 255 -14.36 11.11 13.73
CA ALA A 255 -15.73 10.96 13.26
C ALA A 255 -15.88 11.42 11.79
N GLU A 256 -15.28 12.55 11.44
CA GLU A 256 -15.24 13.04 10.05
C GLU A 256 -14.47 12.08 9.14
N ARG A 257 -13.34 11.57 9.60
CA ARG A 257 -12.56 10.58 8.85
C ARG A 257 -13.37 9.32 8.60
N TRP A 258 -14.09 8.83 9.59
CA TRP A 258 -14.98 7.67 9.41
C TRP A 258 -16.17 7.97 8.51
N ASN A 259 -16.67 9.20 8.48
CA ASN A 259 -17.67 9.61 7.50
C ASN A 259 -17.12 9.50 6.07
N HIS A 260 -15.87 9.95 5.85
CA HIS A 260 -15.20 9.80 4.55
C HIS A 260 -14.98 8.33 4.19
N TYR A 261 -14.52 7.51 5.13
CA TYR A 261 -14.29 6.08 4.87
C TYR A 261 -15.61 5.36 4.56
N ASN A 262 -16.66 5.60 5.34
CA ASN A 262 -17.95 4.98 5.10
C ASN A 262 -18.51 5.33 3.73
N ALA A 263 -18.32 6.55 3.24
CA ALA A 263 -18.81 6.95 1.93
C ALA A 263 -18.23 6.07 0.81
N PHE A 264 -16.91 5.88 0.76
CA PHE A 264 -16.34 5.02 -0.27
C PHE A 264 -16.46 3.53 0.03
N LEU A 265 -16.55 3.12 1.29
CA LEU A 265 -16.88 1.73 1.64
C LEU A 265 -18.29 1.34 1.18
N ASP A 266 -19.26 2.26 1.28
CA ASP A 266 -20.62 2.04 0.78
C ASP A 266 -20.65 2.04 -0.76
N ASP A 267 -19.80 2.83 -1.43
CA ASP A 267 -19.66 2.77 -2.88
C ASP A 267 -18.97 1.48 -3.34
N ILE A 268 -17.98 0.95 -2.60
CA ILE A 268 -17.39 -0.37 -2.86
C ILE A 268 -18.48 -1.45 -2.75
N ASP A 269 -19.27 -1.45 -1.68
CA ASP A 269 -20.36 -2.39 -1.46
C ASP A 269 -21.37 -2.36 -2.62
N ALA A 270 -21.78 -1.16 -3.03
CA ALA A 270 -22.70 -0.96 -4.16
C ALA A 270 -22.12 -1.39 -5.53
N ASN A 271 -20.81 -1.61 -5.64
CA ASN A 271 -20.13 -2.00 -6.87
C ASN A 271 -19.45 -3.38 -6.79
N PHE A 272 -19.79 -4.21 -5.80
CA PHE A 272 -19.27 -5.57 -5.71
C PHE A 272 -19.57 -6.43 -6.94
N ASP A 273 -20.64 -6.14 -7.67
CA ASP A 273 -21.00 -6.80 -8.92
C ASP A 273 -20.00 -6.56 -10.07
N LYS A 274 -19.16 -5.54 -9.96
CA LYS A 274 -18.06 -5.27 -10.92
C LYS A 274 -16.84 -6.14 -10.68
N ILE A 275 -16.76 -6.80 -9.52
CA ILE A 275 -15.61 -7.61 -9.11
C ILE A 275 -15.81 -9.05 -9.55
N GLN A 276 -14.93 -9.52 -10.42
CA GLN A 276 -15.06 -10.84 -11.03
C GLN A 276 -15.08 -11.99 -10.01
N GLY A 277 -14.27 -11.92 -8.96
CA GLY A 277 -14.21 -12.94 -7.90
C GLY A 277 -15.48 -13.05 -7.05
N LEU A 278 -16.36 -12.05 -7.11
CA LEU A 278 -17.63 -12.02 -6.36
C LEU A 278 -18.86 -12.42 -7.19
N GLN A 279 -18.70 -12.59 -8.51
CA GLN A 279 -19.76 -13.07 -9.42
C GLN A 279 -20.01 -14.60 -9.35
#